data_00315690a14443e63a1305644428baaf
#
_entry.id   00315690a14443e63a1305644428baaf
#
_cell.length_a   1.000
_cell.length_b   1.000
_cell.length_c   1.000
_cell.angle_alpha   90.00
_cell.angle_beta   90.00
_cell.angle_gamma   90.00
#
_symmetry.space_group_name_H-M   'P 1'
#
loop_
_entity.id
_entity.type
_entity.pdbx_description
1 polymer ?
#
loop_
_entity_poly.entity_id
_entity_poly.type
_entity_poly.pdbx_seq_one_letter_code
_entity_poly.pdbx_strand_id
1 'polypeptide(L)'
;LSDSIGWKSIQRRNIGFLYAYNQGADIVATVDDDNIPYDDWGKNVLVGQKIECDLYEPSQNVFDPLSVTNTPDIWHRGFPIDLLGKRHEVEYKGKVKRKVLVQADLWDGDPDIDAMARLTMKPIVKYNVEKPYCSNKIAPFNSQNTFLAREVLPYYAVLPHVGRMDDIWGSYILQYYFPNSVIYNKASVYQDRNVQDLVTNLEKEIIGY
;
A
#
# COMPACT_ATOMS: atom_id res chain seq x y z
N LEU A 1 -13.92 23.60 2.73
CA LEU A 1 -13.11 22.45 2.35
C LEU A 1 -13.90 21.13 2.39
N SER A 2 -14.61 20.81 3.48
CA SER A 2 -15.43 19.60 3.59
C SER A 2 -16.54 19.54 2.52
N ASP A 3 -17.19 20.65 2.23
CA ASP A 3 -18.25 20.73 1.22
C ASP A 3 -17.69 20.55 -0.19
N SER A 4 -16.46 20.98 -0.45
CA SER A 4 -15.78 20.83 -1.73
C SER A 4 -15.28 19.41 -1.98
N ILE A 5 -14.89 18.69 -0.92
CA ILE A 5 -14.39 17.29 -1.03
C ILE A 5 -15.57 16.29 -1.00
N GLY A 6 -16.69 16.67 -0.38
CA GLY A 6 -17.86 15.81 -0.17
C GLY A 6 -17.84 15.08 1.17
N TRP A 7 -19.02 14.61 1.57
CA TRP A 7 -19.23 13.81 2.77
C TRP A 7 -19.15 12.32 2.41
N LYS A 8 -18.65 11.48 3.35
CA LYS A 8 -18.46 10.03 3.14
C LYS A 8 -17.55 9.70 1.94
N SER A 9 -16.54 10.53 1.71
CA SER A 9 -15.56 10.38 0.65
C SER A 9 -14.20 10.02 1.26
N ILE A 10 -13.50 9.03 0.68
CA ILE A 10 -12.17 8.64 1.12
C ILE A 10 -11.16 9.79 0.93
N GLN A 11 -11.39 10.69 -0.02
CA GLN A 11 -10.56 11.89 -0.23
C GLN A 11 -10.50 12.82 1.00
N ARG A 12 -11.39 12.64 1.98
CA ARG A 12 -11.30 13.33 3.28
C ARG A 12 -10.02 12.97 4.05
N ARG A 13 -9.40 11.84 3.76
CA ARG A 13 -8.08 11.48 4.29
C ARG A 13 -7.02 12.54 3.99
N ASN A 14 -7.13 13.23 2.84
CA ASN A 14 -6.27 14.37 2.50
C ASN A 14 -6.36 15.53 3.49
N ILE A 15 -7.52 15.75 4.14
CA ILE A 15 -7.66 16.74 5.20
C ILE A 15 -6.83 16.34 6.41
N GLY A 16 -6.84 15.04 6.76
CA GLY A 16 -6.03 14.50 7.84
C GLY A 16 -4.53 14.67 7.57
N PHE A 17 -4.06 14.40 6.35
CA PHE A 17 -2.67 14.62 5.95
C PHE A 17 -2.26 16.08 6.06
N LEU A 18 -3.09 16.99 5.52
CA LEU A 18 -2.84 18.43 5.60
C LEU A 18 -2.82 18.92 7.06
N TYR A 19 -3.76 18.45 7.87
CA TYR A 19 -3.81 18.80 9.28
C TYR A 19 -2.56 18.34 10.03
N ALA A 20 -2.18 17.06 9.88
CA ALA A 20 -0.99 16.50 10.50
C ALA A 20 0.29 17.23 10.06
N TYR A 21 0.41 17.54 8.76
CA TYR A 21 1.51 18.32 8.22
C TYR A 21 1.61 19.70 8.88
N ASN A 22 0.49 20.44 9.01
CA ASN A 22 0.45 21.76 9.62
C ASN A 22 0.71 21.72 11.12
N GLN A 23 0.34 20.64 11.82
CA GLN A 23 0.65 20.44 13.25
C GLN A 23 2.09 20.00 13.50
N GLY A 24 2.89 19.77 12.46
CA GLY A 24 4.29 19.41 12.62
C GLY A 24 4.53 17.94 12.93
N ALA A 25 3.57 17.05 12.65
CA ALA A 25 3.74 15.61 12.83
C ALA A 25 4.91 15.09 11.97
N ASP A 26 5.85 14.38 12.57
CA ASP A 26 7.01 13.79 11.86
C ASP A 26 6.61 12.57 11.06
N ILE A 27 5.66 11.80 11.56
CA ILE A 27 5.15 10.57 10.95
C ILE A 27 3.63 10.58 11.02
N VAL A 28 2.98 10.17 9.93
CA VAL A 28 1.53 9.96 9.87
C VAL A 28 1.26 8.50 9.54
N ALA A 29 0.46 7.86 10.39
CA ALA A 29 -0.07 6.53 10.13
C ALA A 29 -1.48 6.63 9.56
N THR A 30 -1.76 5.82 8.54
CA THR A 30 -3.10 5.63 8.00
C THR A 30 -3.55 4.20 8.22
N VAL A 31 -4.79 4.02 8.62
CA VAL A 31 -5.40 2.72 8.85
C VAL A 31 -6.88 2.79 8.45
N ASP A 32 -7.41 1.70 7.88
CA ASP A 32 -8.83 1.59 7.58
C ASP A 32 -9.61 1.15 8.83
N ASP A 33 -10.89 1.47 8.90
CA ASP A 33 -11.76 1.24 10.06
C ASP A 33 -12.17 -0.24 10.24
N ASP A 34 -11.92 -1.07 9.22
CA ASP A 34 -12.10 -2.53 9.26
C ASP A 34 -10.79 -3.29 9.55
N ASN A 35 -9.73 -2.58 9.91
CA ASN A 35 -8.47 -3.16 10.36
C ASN A 35 -8.38 -3.19 11.90
N ILE A 36 -8.11 -4.35 12.44
CA ILE A 36 -7.89 -4.58 13.87
C ILE A 36 -6.37 -4.59 14.12
N PRO A 37 -5.81 -3.55 14.75
CA PRO A 37 -4.37 -3.48 15.01
C PRO A 37 -3.92 -4.60 15.95
N TYR A 38 -2.73 -5.15 15.68
CA TYR A 38 -2.05 -6.02 16.64
C TYR A 38 -1.42 -5.20 17.78
N ASP A 39 -1.12 -5.87 18.89
CA ASP A 39 -0.59 -5.22 20.10
C ASP A 39 0.70 -4.42 19.88
N ASP A 40 1.47 -4.75 18.84
CA ASP A 40 2.71 -4.08 18.47
C ASP A 40 2.54 -3.05 17.32
N TRP A 41 1.32 -2.79 16.88
CA TRP A 41 1.06 -1.75 15.86
C TRP A 41 1.60 -0.39 16.31
N GLY A 42 2.33 0.26 15.41
CA GLY A 42 2.95 1.56 15.70
C GLY A 42 4.19 1.52 16.63
N LYS A 43 4.57 0.36 17.21
CA LYS A 43 5.76 0.25 18.07
C LYS A 43 7.05 0.03 17.27
N ASN A 44 6.97 -0.51 16.07
CA ASN A 44 8.11 -0.86 15.22
C ASN A 44 8.13 -0.01 13.95
N VAL A 45 7.91 1.30 14.08
CA VAL A 45 7.93 2.23 12.95
C VAL A 45 9.37 2.52 12.53
N LEU A 46 9.65 2.25 11.26
CA LEU A 46 10.97 2.39 10.64
C LEU A 46 11.11 3.70 9.83
N VAL A 47 10.02 4.44 9.67
CA VAL A 47 9.99 5.71 8.93
C VAL A 47 10.99 6.71 9.51
N GLY A 48 11.73 7.38 8.65
CA GLY A 48 12.81 8.31 9.02
C GLY A 48 14.17 7.64 9.26
N GLN A 49 14.20 6.31 9.45
CA GLN A 49 15.42 5.57 9.71
C GLN A 49 16.11 5.11 8.42
N LYS A 50 17.41 4.85 8.50
CA LYS A 50 18.16 4.14 7.47
C LYS A 50 18.36 2.71 7.93
N ILE A 51 17.69 1.77 7.28
CA ILE A 51 17.68 0.36 7.64
C ILE A 51 18.29 -0.51 6.55
N GLU A 52 18.65 -1.74 6.90
CA GLU A 52 18.94 -2.81 5.96
C GLU A 52 17.67 -3.61 5.70
N CYS A 53 17.32 -3.84 4.44
CA CYS A 53 16.16 -4.61 4.02
C CYS A 53 16.51 -5.50 2.82
N ASP A 54 15.69 -6.53 2.59
CA ASP A 54 15.85 -7.44 1.47
C ASP A 54 15.42 -6.75 0.16
N LEU A 55 16.25 -6.87 -0.88
CA LEU A 55 16.02 -6.28 -2.19
C LEU A 55 15.53 -7.34 -3.18
N TYR A 56 14.38 -7.08 -3.79
CA TYR A 56 13.78 -7.89 -4.85
C TYR A 56 13.62 -7.07 -6.13
N GLU A 57 14.11 -7.60 -7.26
CA GLU A 57 14.04 -6.94 -8.55
C GLU A 57 13.20 -7.76 -9.53
N PRO A 58 12.05 -7.25 -9.97
CA PRO A 58 11.26 -7.87 -11.02
C PRO A 58 11.92 -7.68 -12.40
N SER A 59 11.62 -8.57 -13.35
CA SER A 59 12.01 -8.42 -14.75
C SER A 59 11.35 -7.23 -15.46
N GLN A 60 10.27 -6.72 -14.88
CA GLN A 60 9.44 -5.65 -15.40
C GLN A 60 9.58 -4.35 -14.59
N ASN A 61 8.90 -3.28 -15.02
CA ASN A 61 9.07 -1.95 -14.42
C ASN A 61 8.26 -1.71 -13.15
N VAL A 62 7.36 -2.61 -12.79
CA VAL A 62 6.54 -2.53 -11.58
C VAL A 62 6.74 -3.79 -10.75
N PHE A 63 6.94 -3.63 -9.45
CA PHE A 63 7.06 -4.71 -8.49
C PHE A 63 5.69 -4.99 -7.84
N ASP A 64 5.26 -6.25 -7.83
CA ASP A 64 4.15 -6.67 -6.97
C ASP A 64 4.69 -7.08 -5.61
N PRO A 65 4.39 -6.33 -4.53
CA PRO A 65 4.92 -6.68 -3.21
C PRO A 65 4.43 -8.04 -2.70
N LEU A 66 3.29 -8.54 -3.17
CA LEU A 66 2.78 -9.85 -2.78
C LEU A 66 3.45 -11.01 -3.52
N SER A 67 4.14 -10.75 -4.64
CA SER A 67 4.79 -11.79 -5.45
C SER A 67 5.89 -12.58 -4.72
N VAL A 68 6.45 -12.01 -3.65
CA VAL A 68 7.55 -12.61 -2.85
C VAL A 68 7.07 -13.11 -1.49
N THR A 69 5.76 -13.15 -1.27
CA THR A 69 5.13 -13.65 -0.05
C THR A 69 4.69 -15.11 -0.20
N ASN A 70 4.13 -15.67 0.86
CA ASN A 70 3.56 -17.01 0.85
C ASN A 70 2.14 -17.08 0.23
N THR A 71 1.72 -16.08 -0.53
CA THR A 71 0.39 -16.00 -1.15
C THR A 71 0.51 -15.82 -2.68
N PRO A 72 1.01 -16.83 -3.42
CA PRO A 72 1.41 -16.68 -4.83
C PRO A 72 0.24 -16.42 -5.78
N ASP A 73 -0.99 -16.74 -5.38
CA ASP A 73 -2.16 -16.68 -6.29
C ASP A 73 -2.86 -15.32 -6.28
N ILE A 74 -2.48 -14.42 -5.37
CA ILE A 74 -3.07 -13.08 -5.25
C ILE A 74 -2.03 -12.00 -5.56
N TRP A 75 -2.49 -10.83 -5.98
CA TRP A 75 -1.65 -9.65 -6.25
C TRP A 75 -2.21 -8.42 -5.58
N HIS A 76 -1.32 -7.46 -5.33
CA HIS A 76 -1.70 -6.20 -4.68
C HIS A 76 -2.65 -5.42 -5.59
N ARG A 77 -3.71 -4.83 -5.01
CA ARG A 77 -4.58 -3.90 -5.74
C ARG A 77 -3.75 -2.81 -6.41
N GLY A 78 -4.04 -2.57 -7.69
CA GLY A 78 -3.33 -1.58 -8.49
C GLY A 78 -2.02 -2.07 -9.12
N PHE A 79 -1.62 -3.34 -8.95
CA PHE A 79 -0.59 -3.91 -9.81
C PHE A 79 -1.14 -4.03 -11.25
N PRO A 80 -0.40 -3.57 -12.29
CA PRO A 80 -0.92 -3.52 -13.66
C PRO A 80 -1.33 -4.90 -14.17
N ILE A 81 -2.58 -5.02 -14.64
CA ILE A 81 -3.16 -6.27 -15.12
C ILE A 81 -2.35 -6.88 -16.27
N ASP A 82 -1.88 -6.05 -17.21
CA ASP A 82 -1.06 -6.47 -18.35
C ASP A 82 0.28 -7.12 -17.94
N LEU A 83 0.72 -6.89 -16.71
CA LEU A 83 1.97 -7.43 -16.20
C LEU A 83 1.81 -8.70 -15.35
N LEU A 84 0.58 -9.18 -15.12
CA LEU A 84 0.30 -10.33 -14.27
C LEU A 84 1.06 -11.60 -14.69
N GLY A 85 1.18 -11.83 -15.99
CA GLY A 85 1.88 -13.01 -16.53
C GLY A 85 3.36 -13.10 -16.15
N LYS A 86 3.98 -11.98 -15.75
CA LYS A 86 5.40 -11.89 -15.38
C LYS A 86 5.63 -11.51 -13.93
N ARG A 87 4.59 -11.39 -13.11
CA ARG A 87 4.70 -10.86 -11.75
C ARG A 87 5.60 -11.71 -10.83
N HIS A 88 5.79 -12.99 -11.15
CA HIS A 88 6.67 -13.90 -10.41
C HIS A 88 8.11 -13.95 -10.95
N GLU A 89 8.41 -13.26 -12.04
CA GLU A 89 9.77 -13.10 -12.54
C GLU A 89 10.52 -12.08 -11.67
N VAL A 90 10.81 -12.46 -10.43
CA VAL A 90 11.45 -11.62 -9.42
C VAL A 90 12.70 -12.30 -8.90
N GLU A 91 13.81 -11.57 -8.83
CA GLU A 91 15.09 -12.05 -8.35
C GLU A 91 15.45 -11.40 -7.01
N TYR A 92 15.86 -12.20 -6.05
CA TYR A 92 16.46 -11.69 -4.80
C TYR A 92 17.88 -11.19 -5.07
N LYS A 93 18.15 -9.93 -4.82
CA LYS A 93 19.43 -9.26 -5.06
C LYS A 93 20.28 -9.06 -3.80
N GLY A 94 19.90 -9.71 -2.71
CA GLY A 94 20.58 -9.54 -1.42
C GLY A 94 20.00 -8.37 -0.62
N LYS A 95 20.83 -7.76 0.24
CA LYS A 95 20.39 -6.71 1.13
C LYS A 95 20.86 -5.33 0.69
N VAL A 96 20.04 -4.32 0.95
CA VAL A 96 20.34 -2.93 0.64
C VAL A 96 20.01 -2.02 1.83
N LYS A 97 20.75 -0.92 1.97
CA LYS A 97 20.41 0.11 2.94
C LYS A 97 19.44 1.10 2.32
N ARG A 98 18.29 1.36 2.98
CA ARG A 98 17.25 2.29 2.57
C ARG A 98 16.98 3.34 3.64
N LYS A 99 16.81 4.63 3.23
CA LYS A 99 16.12 5.62 4.04
C LYS A 99 14.62 5.39 3.84
N VAL A 100 13.92 5.04 4.89
CA VAL A 100 12.49 4.74 4.84
C VAL A 100 11.69 6.02 4.93
N LEU A 101 10.96 6.36 3.89
CA LEU A 101 9.99 7.47 3.90
C LEU A 101 8.54 6.96 3.91
N VAL A 102 8.33 5.75 3.43
CA VAL A 102 7.05 5.05 3.47
C VAL A 102 7.29 3.63 3.95
N GLN A 103 6.56 3.24 4.98
CA GLN A 103 6.47 1.86 5.46
C GLN A 103 5.05 1.38 5.20
N ALA A 104 4.89 0.48 4.23
CA ALA A 104 3.65 -0.19 3.92
C ALA A 104 3.65 -1.55 4.63
N ASP A 105 3.02 -1.62 5.80
CA ASP A 105 2.86 -2.89 6.49
C ASP A 105 1.78 -3.72 5.80
N LEU A 106 2.01 -5.02 5.70
CA LEU A 106 1.00 -5.96 5.23
C LEU A 106 -0.14 -6.08 6.25
N TRP A 107 -1.18 -6.81 5.88
CA TRP A 107 -2.37 -7.06 6.67
C TRP A 107 -2.75 -8.53 6.58
N ASP A 108 -3.01 -9.17 7.70
CA ASP A 108 -3.59 -10.52 7.72
C ASP A 108 -5.11 -10.46 7.56
N GLY A 109 -5.76 -11.59 7.37
CA GLY A 109 -7.21 -11.69 7.22
C GLY A 109 -7.65 -11.60 5.77
N ASP A 110 -8.67 -10.81 5.47
CA ASP A 110 -9.22 -10.62 4.12
C ASP A 110 -8.46 -9.51 3.37
N PRO A 111 -7.49 -9.84 2.48
CA PRO A 111 -6.51 -8.88 1.96
C PRO A 111 -7.12 -7.88 0.99
N ASP A 112 -6.47 -6.68 0.87
CA ASP A 112 -6.83 -5.67 -0.11
C ASP A 112 -6.23 -5.98 -1.48
N ILE A 113 -6.82 -6.98 -2.13
CA ILE A 113 -6.44 -7.41 -3.46
C ILE A 113 -7.35 -6.77 -4.52
N ASP A 114 -6.91 -6.87 -5.75
CA ASP A 114 -7.62 -6.41 -6.93
C ASP A 114 -9.04 -7.00 -7.07
N ALA A 115 -9.98 -6.20 -7.55
CA ALA A 115 -11.38 -6.62 -7.70
C ALA A 115 -11.54 -7.78 -8.68
N MET A 116 -10.70 -7.88 -9.71
CA MET A 116 -10.71 -9.02 -10.64
C MET A 116 -10.36 -10.32 -9.91
N ALA A 117 -9.34 -10.31 -9.05
CA ALA A 117 -9.01 -11.46 -8.23
C ALA A 117 -10.18 -11.84 -7.31
N ARG A 118 -10.85 -10.86 -6.70
CA ARG A 118 -11.96 -11.08 -5.78
C ARG A 118 -13.20 -11.69 -6.40
N LEU A 119 -13.43 -11.50 -7.70
CA LEU A 119 -14.54 -12.17 -8.39
C LEU A 119 -14.38 -13.69 -8.41
N THR A 120 -13.15 -14.19 -8.36
CA THR A 120 -12.83 -15.61 -8.46
C THR A 120 -12.30 -16.21 -7.17
N MET A 121 -11.79 -15.40 -6.25
CA MET A 121 -11.13 -15.82 -5.02
C MET A 121 -11.68 -15.08 -3.79
N LYS A 122 -11.71 -15.79 -2.65
CA LYS A 122 -12.01 -15.22 -1.33
C LYS A 122 -10.91 -15.63 -0.35
N PRO A 123 -9.70 -15.14 -0.52
CA PRO A 123 -8.59 -15.56 0.32
C PRO A 123 -8.75 -14.99 1.73
N ILE A 124 -8.34 -15.80 2.71
CA ILE A 124 -8.00 -15.35 4.06
C ILE A 124 -6.53 -15.67 4.21
N VAL A 125 -5.73 -14.66 4.45
CA VAL A 125 -4.27 -14.78 4.44
C VAL A 125 -3.67 -14.59 5.83
N LYS A 126 -2.52 -15.22 6.02
CA LYS A 126 -1.58 -14.90 7.09
C LYS A 126 -0.20 -14.86 6.48
N TYR A 127 0.39 -13.66 6.43
CA TYR A 127 1.70 -13.49 5.84
C TYR A 127 2.81 -13.98 6.76
N ASN A 128 3.84 -14.59 6.17
CA ASN A 128 5.04 -15.06 6.87
C ASN A 128 6.23 -14.10 6.71
N VAL A 129 5.98 -12.85 6.38
CA VAL A 129 7.02 -11.82 6.26
C VAL A 129 7.54 -11.45 7.64
N GLU A 130 8.83 -11.65 7.86
CA GLU A 130 9.49 -11.35 9.14
C GLU A 130 10.42 -10.13 9.06
N LYS A 131 10.88 -9.78 7.86
CA LYS A 131 11.85 -8.71 7.62
C LYS A 131 11.33 -7.74 6.58
N PRO A 132 11.69 -6.45 6.70
CA PRO A 132 11.33 -5.48 5.67
C PRO A 132 12.01 -5.82 4.34
N TYR A 133 11.29 -5.58 3.25
CA TYR A 133 11.77 -5.78 1.89
C TYR A 133 11.35 -4.62 0.98
N CYS A 134 12.02 -4.50 -0.14
CA CYS A 134 11.82 -3.42 -1.10
C CYS A 134 12.19 -3.83 -2.53
N SER A 135 11.90 -2.96 -3.48
CA SER A 135 12.43 -3.01 -4.85
C SER A 135 13.02 -1.65 -5.24
N ASN A 136 13.85 -1.61 -6.30
CA ASN A 136 14.21 -0.37 -6.99
C ASN A 136 13.16 0.02 -8.04
N LYS A 137 12.19 -0.83 -8.29
CA LYS A 137 11.05 -0.52 -9.16
C LYS A 137 9.92 0.09 -8.34
N ILE A 138 9.07 0.87 -9.01
CA ILE A 138 7.84 1.34 -8.39
C ILE A 138 6.93 0.17 -8.07
N ALA A 139 6.14 0.30 -7.03
CA ALA A 139 5.25 -0.76 -6.56
C ALA A 139 4.00 -0.15 -5.90
N PRO A 140 2.82 -0.75 -6.03
CA PRO A 140 1.64 -0.24 -5.37
C PRO A 140 1.76 -0.37 -3.85
N PHE A 141 1.32 0.66 -3.13
CA PHE A 141 0.92 0.57 -1.74
C PHE A 141 -0.40 1.33 -1.55
N ASN A 142 -1.18 0.93 -0.59
CA ASN A 142 -2.44 1.57 -0.25
C ASN A 142 -2.32 2.38 1.04
N SER A 143 -3.36 3.15 1.36
CA SER A 143 -3.45 3.91 2.59
C SER A 143 -4.11 3.16 3.75
N GLN A 144 -4.18 1.83 3.65
CA GLN A 144 -4.90 0.98 4.59
C GLN A 144 -4.12 0.71 5.89
N ASN A 145 -2.79 0.49 5.79
CA ASN A 145 -1.91 0.21 6.92
C ASN A 145 -0.51 0.74 6.60
N THR A 146 -0.38 2.06 6.51
CA THR A 146 0.83 2.70 5.98
C THR A 146 1.29 3.85 6.85
N PHE A 147 2.59 3.93 7.09
CA PHE A 147 3.26 5.00 7.81
C PHE A 147 4.05 5.87 6.83
N LEU A 148 3.82 7.17 6.88
CA LEU A 148 4.37 8.16 5.96
C LEU A 148 5.22 9.17 6.72
N ALA A 149 6.44 9.47 6.23
CA ALA A 149 7.24 10.57 6.74
C ALA A 149 6.59 11.91 6.39
N ARG A 150 6.77 12.93 7.26
CA ARG A 150 6.30 14.29 7.01
C ARG A 150 6.71 14.83 5.65
N GLU A 151 7.95 14.56 5.21
CA GLU A 151 8.52 15.10 3.98
C GLU A 151 7.80 14.63 2.71
N VAL A 152 7.11 13.49 2.74
CA VAL A 152 6.35 12.97 1.59
C VAL A 152 4.89 13.38 1.58
N LEU A 153 4.33 13.88 2.68
CA LEU A 153 2.91 14.23 2.78
C LEU A 153 2.44 15.24 1.71
N PRO A 154 3.23 16.25 1.30
CA PRO A 154 2.82 17.15 0.22
C PRO A 154 2.73 16.50 -1.17
N TYR A 155 3.26 15.29 -1.32
CA TYR A 155 3.35 14.55 -2.59
C TYR A 155 2.46 13.30 -2.60
N TYR A 156 1.77 13.02 -1.50
CA TYR A 156 0.83 11.91 -1.38
C TYR A 156 -0.59 12.43 -1.21
N ALA A 157 -1.48 11.99 -2.08
CA ALA A 157 -2.89 12.32 -1.98
C ALA A 157 -3.75 11.13 -2.42
N VAL A 158 -4.89 10.99 -1.79
CA VAL A 158 -5.99 10.14 -2.26
C VAL A 158 -6.70 10.90 -3.36
N LEU A 159 -6.57 10.44 -4.62
CA LEU A 159 -6.97 11.20 -5.80
C LEU A 159 -8.48 11.08 -6.06
N PRO A 160 -9.16 12.17 -6.47
CA PRO A 160 -10.55 12.10 -6.89
C PRO A 160 -10.67 11.51 -8.30
N HIS A 161 -11.87 10.99 -8.63
CA HIS A 161 -12.27 10.56 -9.98
C HIS A 161 -11.53 9.35 -10.58
N VAL A 162 -10.76 8.63 -9.79
CA VAL A 162 -10.07 7.40 -10.21
C VAL A 162 -10.59 6.15 -9.49
N GLY A 163 -11.79 6.25 -8.93
CA GLY A 163 -12.49 5.15 -8.28
C GLY A 163 -11.71 4.58 -7.10
N ARG A 164 -11.61 3.27 -7.04
CA ARG A 164 -10.90 2.56 -5.97
C ARG A 164 -9.38 2.53 -6.14
N MET A 165 -8.83 3.17 -7.15
CA MET A 165 -7.39 3.33 -7.37
C MET A 165 -6.84 4.67 -6.84
N ASP A 166 -7.63 5.37 -6.05
CA ASP A 166 -7.39 6.72 -5.57
C ASP A 166 -6.10 6.86 -4.72
N ASP A 167 -5.88 6.00 -3.76
CA ASP A 167 -4.67 5.95 -2.94
C ASP A 167 -3.50 5.25 -3.66
N ILE A 168 -3.79 4.28 -4.52
CA ILE A 168 -2.80 3.58 -5.34
C ILE A 168 -2.11 4.54 -6.31
N TRP A 169 -2.87 5.35 -7.04
CA TRP A 169 -2.28 6.35 -7.93
C TRP A 169 -1.44 7.37 -7.14
N GLY A 170 -1.89 7.75 -5.94
CA GLY A 170 -1.10 8.56 -5.02
C GLY A 170 0.23 7.89 -4.69
N SER A 171 0.25 6.57 -4.49
CA SER A 171 1.46 5.81 -4.20
C SER A 171 2.48 5.84 -5.35
N TYR A 172 2.02 5.72 -6.58
CA TYR A 172 2.87 5.81 -7.78
C TYR A 172 3.44 7.21 -7.96
N ILE A 173 2.62 8.26 -7.81
CA ILE A 173 3.05 9.66 -7.88
C ILE A 173 4.10 9.96 -6.82
N LEU A 174 3.90 9.53 -5.58
CA LEU A 174 4.87 9.71 -4.51
C LEU A 174 6.22 9.09 -4.89
N GLN A 175 6.23 7.87 -5.41
CA GLN A 175 7.47 7.16 -5.77
C GLN A 175 8.20 7.78 -6.97
N TYR A 176 7.50 8.50 -7.83
CA TYR A 176 8.14 9.29 -8.88
C TYR A 176 9.03 10.40 -8.31
N TYR A 177 8.56 11.08 -7.26
CA TYR A 177 9.33 12.13 -6.58
C TYR A 177 10.35 11.60 -5.58
N PHE A 178 10.06 10.47 -4.96
CA PHE A 178 10.90 9.84 -3.93
C PHE A 178 11.21 8.39 -4.31
N PRO A 179 12.05 8.15 -5.32
CA PRO A 179 12.39 6.79 -5.72
C PRO A 179 13.10 6.04 -4.58
N ASN A 180 12.88 4.74 -4.52
CA ASN A 180 13.52 3.86 -3.54
C ASN A 180 13.23 4.20 -2.06
N SER A 181 12.12 4.82 -1.77
CA SER A 181 11.75 5.31 -0.43
C SER A 181 10.75 4.42 0.31
N VAL A 182 10.17 3.44 -0.39
CA VAL A 182 9.13 2.54 0.12
C VAL A 182 9.75 1.23 0.56
N ILE A 183 9.31 0.76 1.74
CA ILE A 183 9.52 -0.62 2.19
C ILE A 183 8.17 -1.27 2.46
N TYR A 184 8.12 -2.58 2.27
CA TYR A 184 7.04 -3.44 2.72
C TYR A 184 7.51 -4.20 3.95
N ASN A 185 6.61 -4.46 4.89
CA ASN A 185 6.98 -5.04 6.17
C ASN A 185 5.92 -6.06 6.61
N LYS A 186 6.19 -6.76 7.71
CA LYS A 186 5.27 -7.75 8.28
C LYS A 186 3.85 -7.20 8.46
N ALA A 187 2.87 -8.10 8.48
CA ALA A 187 1.51 -7.73 8.83
C ALA A 187 1.45 -7.18 10.27
N SER A 188 0.82 -6.03 10.44
CA SER A 188 0.65 -5.37 11.75
C SER A 188 -0.82 -5.14 12.12
N VAL A 189 -1.74 -5.55 11.25
CA VAL A 189 -3.18 -5.52 11.47
C VAL A 189 -3.82 -6.81 10.94
N TYR A 190 -5.00 -7.14 11.46
CA TYR A 190 -5.92 -8.12 10.88
C TYR A 190 -7.07 -7.37 10.21
N GLN A 191 -7.30 -7.61 8.93
CA GLN A 191 -8.42 -7.02 8.22
C GLN A 191 -9.66 -7.91 8.32
N ASP A 192 -10.67 -7.40 9.01
CA ASP A 192 -12.02 -7.97 9.08
C ASP A 192 -12.94 -7.19 8.13
N ARG A 193 -12.80 -7.52 6.85
CA ARG A 193 -13.39 -6.73 5.76
C ARG A 193 -14.90 -6.67 5.83
N ASN A 194 -15.45 -5.46 5.75
CA ASN A 194 -16.86 -5.21 5.59
C ASN A 194 -17.45 -5.92 4.35
N VAL A 195 -18.75 -6.24 4.39
CA VAL A 195 -19.46 -6.86 3.25
C VAL A 195 -19.29 -6.00 2.00
N GLN A 196 -18.85 -6.62 0.91
CA GLN A 196 -18.51 -5.96 -0.34
C GLN A 196 -19.51 -6.33 -1.45
N ASP A 197 -19.91 -5.35 -2.25
CA ASP A 197 -20.49 -5.59 -3.56
C ASP A 197 -19.34 -5.70 -4.58
N LEU A 198 -19.05 -6.93 -5.00
CA LEU A 198 -17.89 -7.23 -5.84
C LEU A 198 -18.00 -6.62 -7.23
N VAL A 199 -19.22 -6.54 -7.79
CA VAL A 199 -19.47 -5.95 -9.12
C VAL A 199 -19.25 -4.45 -9.07
N THR A 200 -19.83 -3.78 -8.08
CA THR A 200 -19.63 -2.34 -7.87
C THR A 200 -18.15 -2.01 -7.61
N ASN A 201 -17.42 -2.89 -6.91
CA ASN A 201 -15.99 -2.69 -6.69
C ASN A 201 -15.21 -2.77 -8.00
N LEU A 202 -15.49 -3.76 -8.87
CA LEU A 202 -14.87 -3.87 -10.17
C LEU A 202 -15.16 -2.64 -11.05
N GLU A 203 -16.42 -2.22 -11.13
CA GLU A 203 -16.80 -1.01 -11.89
C GLU A 203 -16.01 0.23 -11.45
N LYS A 204 -15.78 0.36 -10.14
CA LYS A 204 -15.00 1.46 -9.57
C LYS A 204 -13.48 1.30 -9.75
N GLU A 205 -12.97 0.13 -10.06
CA GLU A 205 -11.55 -0.10 -10.33
C GLU A 205 -11.20 0.04 -11.82
N ILE A 206 -12.15 -0.23 -12.74
CA ILE A 206 -11.91 -0.18 -14.19
C ILE A 206 -11.27 1.14 -14.65
N ILE A 207 -11.67 2.27 -14.07
CA ILE A 207 -11.13 3.58 -14.44
C ILE A 207 -9.62 3.73 -14.07
N GLY A 208 -9.13 2.92 -13.18
CA GLY A 208 -7.75 2.95 -12.72
C GLY A 208 -6.83 1.91 -13.39
N TYR A 209 -7.41 1.00 -14.15
CA TYR A 209 -6.66 0.05 -14.96
C TYR A 209 -6.20 0.72 -16.26
#